data_fca2a905df567c0f22fde72ae7a20ea7
#
_entry.id   fca2a905df567c0f22fde72ae7a20ea7
#
_cell.length_a   1.000
_cell.length_b   1.000
_cell.length_c   1.000
_cell.angle_alpha   90.00
_cell.angle_beta   90.00
_cell.angle_gamma   90.00
#
_symmetry.space_group_name_H-M   'P 1'
#
loop_
_entity.id
_entity.type
_entity.pdbx_description
1 polymer ?
#
loop_
_entity_poly.entity_id
_entity_poly.type
_entity_poly.pdbx_seq_one_letter_code
_entity_poly.pdbx_strand_id
1 'polypeptide(L)'
;MSLRRRRVAAAALAALTVCVVVVGVRAAHGDGEPTTQVSPVSTSTTTATTTAAPSPTTSARPTLPDYRSTGDFSRSPTGTPVRGRSTGQLVTYRVEVERGSGVTTSEFAATIDRTLRHERGWTRGGHWRFQRIVRHEPDVTIRLATPRTVDRACGAAGADTDGYTSCRAGSVIWLNLDRWYIGVPHVPNLHTYRAYLINHEVGHALGRGHERCPGRGRPAPVMVQQTLVLGGCIPNAWPRTPGGRPITGPPAE
;
A
#
# COMPACT_ATOMS: atom_id res chain seq x y z
N MET A 1 10.93 37.10 -36.48
CA MET A 1 11.79 37.90 -35.59
C MET A 1 12.11 37.05 -34.37
N SER A 2 13.27 36.50 -34.39
CA SER A 2 14.48 36.61 -33.56
C SER A 2 14.31 36.12 -32.10
N LEU A 3 14.64 34.88 -31.87
CA LEU A 3 15.65 34.28 -31.00
C LEU A 3 16.27 35.14 -29.89
N ARG A 4 16.20 34.66 -28.66
CA ARG A 4 17.37 34.69 -27.76
C ARG A 4 17.42 33.46 -26.84
N ARG A 5 18.33 32.57 -27.14
CA ARG A 5 18.89 31.55 -26.26
C ARG A 5 19.74 32.23 -25.19
N ARG A 6 19.59 31.86 -23.94
CA ARG A 6 20.65 32.07 -22.93
C ARG A 6 21.03 30.71 -22.33
N ARG A 7 22.26 30.32 -22.70
CA ARG A 7 23.06 29.27 -22.03
C ARG A 7 23.64 29.92 -20.77
N VAL A 8 23.59 29.24 -19.64
CA VAL A 8 24.47 29.50 -18.50
C VAL A 8 25.13 28.20 -18.13
N ALA A 9 26.44 28.30 -18.11
CA ALA A 9 27.38 27.22 -17.95
C ALA A 9 27.56 26.79 -16.48
N ALA A 10 28.08 25.58 -16.34
CA ALA A 10 28.44 24.91 -15.10
C ALA A 10 29.62 25.57 -14.37
N ALA A 11 29.69 25.39 -13.08
CA ALA A 11 30.94 25.35 -12.33
C ALA A 11 30.81 24.32 -11.21
N ALA A 12 31.64 23.28 -11.33
CA ALA A 12 31.86 22.28 -10.30
C ALA A 12 32.86 22.83 -9.26
N LEU A 13 32.65 22.53 -8.00
CA LEU A 13 33.72 22.54 -6.99
C LEU A 13 33.53 21.35 -6.05
N ALA A 14 34.49 20.44 -6.13
CA ALA A 14 34.68 19.34 -5.17
C ALA A 14 35.38 19.85 -3.91
N ALA A 15 34.95 19.39 -2.76
CA ALA A 15 35.75 19.42 -1.55
C ALA A 15 35.57 18.11 -0.78
N LEU A 16 36.62 17.27 -0.84
CA LEU A 16 36.83 16.12 0.04
C LEU A 16 37.17 16.63 1.44
N THR A 17 36.53 16.06 2.45
CA THR A 17 37.10 16.06 3.82
C THR A 17 36.89 14.69 4.44
N VAL A 18 37.98 13.94 4.54
CA VAL A 18 38.12 12.67 5.24
C VAL A 18 38.36 13.00 6.74
N CYS A 19 37.51 12.54 7.63
CA CYS A 19 37.81 12.47 9.06
C CYS A 19 37.75 11.00 9.49
N VAL A 20 38.96 10.45 9.70
CA VAL A 20 39.18 9.18 10.39
C VAL A 20 39.17 9.46 11.88
N VAL A 21 38.27 8.81 12.62
CA VAL A 21 38.35 8.74 14.09
C VAL A 21 38.50 7.27 14.49
N VAL A 22 39.69 6.93 14.93
CA VAL A 22 40.06 5.68 15.63
C VAL A 22 39.72 5.88 17.10
N VAL A 23 38.87 5.04 17.69
CA VAL A 23 38.74 4.96 19.16
C VAL A 23 38.93 3.51 19.57
N GLY A 24 39.90 3.36 20.44
CA GLY A 24 40.47 2.11 20.90
C GLY A 24 39.57 1.32 21.88
N VAL A 25 39.83 0.03 21.84
CA VAL A 25 39.34 -1.01 22.74
C VAL A 25 40.02 -0.88 24.11
N ARG A 26 39.25 -0.91 25.17
CA ARG A 26 39.75 -1.27 26.52
C ARG A 26 38.93 -2.44 27.06
N ALA A 27 39.61 -3.58 27.17
CA ALA A 27 39.16 -4.74 27.93
C ALA A 27 39.38 -4.50 29.40
N ALA A 28 38.41 -4.81 30.23
CA ALA A 28 38.59 -4.99 31.66
C ALA A 28 38.03 -6.35 32.05
N HIS A 29 38.93 -7.22 32.49
CA HIS A 29 38.65 -8.50 33.17
C HIS A 29 38.24 -8.18 34.61
N GLY A 30 37.24 -8.88 35.12
CA GLY A 30 36.86 -8.90 36.49
C GLY A 30 36.23 -10.24 36.82
N ASP A 31 37.05 -11.15 37.35
CA ASP A 31 36.64 -12.44 37.93
C ASP A 31 35.90 -12.20 39.25
N GLY A 32 34.78 -12.88 39.43
CA GLY A 32 34.03 -12.86 40.68
C GLY A 32 32.97 -13.97 40.69
N GLU A 33 33.39 -15.11 41.18
CA GLU A 33 32.54 -16.27 41.46
C GLU A 33 31.82 -16.09 42.80
N PRO A 34 30.51 -16.33 42.93
CA PRO A 34 29.90 -16.61 44.22
C PRO A 34 29.31 -18.01 44.32
N THR A 35 29.76 -18.65 45.34
CA THR A 35 29.37 -19.93 45.93
C THR A 35 27.85 -20.13 46.03
N THR A 36 27.42 -21.29 45.53
CA THR A 36 26.03 -21.78 45.58
C THR A 36 25.74 -22.39 46.96
N GLN A 37 24.82 -21.82 47.72
CA GLN A 37 24.15 -22.50 48.83
C GLN A 37 22.85 -23.16 48.34
N VAL A 38 22.74 -24.45 48.50
CA VAL A 38 21.57 -25.27 48.19
C VAL A 38 20.75 -25.45 49.48
N SER A 39 19.52 -24.92 49.47
CA SER A 39 18.50 -25.26 50.49
C SER A 39 17.45 -26.21 49.90
N PRO A 40 16.97 -27.23 50.64
CA PRO A 40 16.05 -28.19 50.11
C PRO A 40 14.62 -27.62 50.00
N VAL A 41 14.06 -27.70 48.83
CA VAL A 41 12.64 -27.34 48.56
C VAL A 41 11.75 -28.52 48.76
N SER A 42 10.75 -28.36 49.62
CA SER A 42 9.66 -29.33 49.85
C SER A 42 8.77 -29.45 48.61
N THR A 43 8.60 -30.67 48.14
CA THR A 43 7.80 -31.03 47.00
C THR A 43 6.30 -31.02 47.38
N SER A 44 5.56 -29.99 47.02
CA SER A 44 4.08 -30.01 47.01
C SER A 44 3.59 -30.39 45.62
N THR A 45 3.03 -31.58 45.49
CA THR A 45 2.42 -32.06 44.24
C THR A 45 1.06 -31.39 44.04
N THR A 46 1.01 -30.35 43.22
CA THR A 46 -0.23 -29.76 42.74
C THR A 46 -0.58 -30.38 41.41
N THR A 47 -1.66 -31.15 41.39
CA THR A 47 -2.23 -31.71 40.14
C THR A 47 -2.81 -30.59 39.29
N ALA A 48 -2.05 -30.12 38.28
CA ALA A 48 -2.53 -29.14 37.33
C ALA A 48 -3.44 -29.82 36.28
N THR A 49 -4.73 -29.53 36.33
CA THR A 49 -5.66 -29.86 35.25
C THR A 49 -5.29 -29.03 34.02
N THR A 50 -4.65 -29.68 33.05
CA THR A 50 -4.31 -29.05 31.77
C THR A 50 -5.58 -28.84 30.95
N THR A 51 -6.17 -27.65 31.02
CA THR A 51 -7.17 -27.21 30.05
C THR A 51 -6.44 -26.96 28.72
N ALA A 52 -6.68 -27.84 27.74
CA ALA A 52 -6.15 -27.69 26.39
C ALA A 52 -6.59 -26.35 25.79
N ALA A 53 -5.64 -25.49 25.49
CA ALA A 53 -5.92 -24.28 24.74
C ALA A 53 -6.46 -24.62 23.34
N PRO A 54 -7.47 -23.90 22.81
CA PRO A 54 -7.98 -24.15 21.48
C PRO A 54 -6.84 -23.94 20.47
N SER A 55 -6.62 -24.97 19.63
CA SER A 55 -5.66 -24.90 18.52
C SER A 55 -6.01 -23.70 17.64
N PRO A 56 -5.02 -22.92 17.19
CA PRO A 56 -5.28 -21.81 16.28
C PRO A 56 -5.91 -22.37 15.00
N THR A 57 -7.15 -21.92 14.73
CA THR A 57 -7.82 -22.21 13.46
C THR A 57 -6.97 -21.63 12.35
N THR A 58 -6.23 -22.46 11.63
CA THR A 58 -5.50 -22.06 10.44
C THR A 58 -6.51 -21.59 9.41
N SER A 59 -6.68 -20.26 9.29
CA SER A 59 -7.53 -19.68 8.26
C SER A 59 -6.98 -20.15 6.91
N ALA A 60 -7.76 -20.94 6.17
CA ALA A 60 -7.38 -21.39 4.85
C ALA A 60 -7.00 -20.18 3.98
N ARG A 61 -5.87 -20.27 3.29
CA ARG A 61 -5.42 -19.22 2.38
C ARG A 61 -6.48 -19.04 1.29
N PRO A 62 -6.89 -17.78 0.99
CA PRO A 62 -7.84 -17.54 -0.08
C PRO A 62 -7.32 -18.16 -1.40
N THR A 63 -8.16 -18.91 -2.09
CA THR A 63 -7.86 -19.48 -3.41
C THR A 63 -8.44 -18.59 -4.49
N LEU A 64 -7.81 -18.61 -5.67
CA LEU A 64 -8.37 -17.92 -6.84
C LEU A 64 -9.60 -18.68 -7.33
N PRO A 65 -10.72 -18.02 -7.57
CA PRO A 65 -11.84 -18.62 -8.27
C PRO A 65 -11.52 -18.74 -9.76
N ASP A 66 -12.28 -19.57 -10.46
CA ASP A 66 -12.26 -19.59 -11.90
C ASP A 66 -12.78 -18.27 -12.47
N TYR A 67 -12.02 -17.62 -13.34
CA TYR A 67 -12.41 -16.42 -14.03
C TYR A 67 -11.94 -16.40 -15.49
N ARG A 68 -12.48 -15.50 -16.29
CA ARG A 68 -12.14 -15.35 -17.72
C ARG A 68 -11.67 -13.94 -18.03
N SER A 69 -10.60 -13.85 -18.81
CA SER A 69 -10.09 -12.59 -19.35
C SER A 69 -10.84 -12.24 -20.63
N THR A 70 -11.76 -11.31 -20.58
CA THR A 70 -12.60 -10.92 -21.71
C THR A 70 -12.17 -9.60 -22.35
N GLY A 71 -11.58 -8.70 -21.56
CA GLY A 71 -11.31 -7.33 -21.96
C GLY A 71 -12.57 -6.43 -22.01
N ASP A 72 -13.76 -7.00 -21.72
CA ASP A 72 -15.03 -6.27 -21.68
C ASP A 72 -15.35 -5.85 -20.24
N PHE A 73 -15.93 -4.67 -20.07
CA PHE A 73 -16.18 -4.11 -18.75
C PHE A 73 -17.66 -3.81 -18.50
N SER A 74 -18.10 -4.10 -17.29
CA SER A 74 -19.35 -3.60 -16.73
C SER A 74 -19.09 -2.37 -15.88
N ARG A 75 -19.92 -1.34 -16.00
CA ARG A 75 -19.83 -0.08 -15.24
C ARG A 75 -20.76 -0.11 -14.04
N SER A 76 -20.33 0.53 -12.95
CA SER A 76 -21.25 0.79 -11.84
C SER A 76 -22.40 1.72 -12.32
N PRO A 77 -23.68 1.31 -12.12
CA PRO A 77 -24.82 2.07 -12.65
C PRO A 77 -25.17 3.32 -11.85
N THR A 78 -24.61 3.47 -10.65
CA THR A 78 -24.92 4.58 -9.74
C THR A 78 -23.72 5.46 -9.45
N GLY A 79 -23.96 6.74 -9.23
CA GLY A 79 -22.96 7.70 -8.75
C GLY A 79 -23.00 7.88 -7.23
N THR A 80 -22.18 8.80 -6.72
CA THR A 80 -22.19 9.19 -5.31
C THR A 80 -22.16 10.71 -5.16
N PRO A 81 -22.63 11.25 -4.02
CA PRO A 81 -22.39 12.65 -3.67
C PRO A 81 -20.90 12.95 -3.55
N VAL A 82 -20.51 14.20 -3.74
CA VAL A 82 -19.15 14.69 -3.46
C VAL A 82 -18.80 14.45 -2.00
N ARG A 83 -17.60 13.96 -1.74
CA ARG A 83 -17.04 13.75 -0.40
C ARG A 83 -15.70 14.45 -0.27
N GLY A 84 -15.46 15.07 0.88
CA GLY A 84 -14.30 15.88 1.21
C GLY A 84 -14.70 17.32 1.55
N ARG A 85 -13.71 18.13 1.94
CA ARG A 85 -13.94 19.55 2.30
C ARG A 85 -14.26 20.36 1.04
N SER A 86 -15.15 21.33 1.15
CA SER A 86 -15.65 22.14 0.02
C SER A 86 -14.54 22.85 -0.77
N THR A 87 -13.42 23.14 -0.14
CA THR A 87 -12.25 23.82 -0.74
C THR A 87 -11.29 22.90 -1.46
N GLY A 88 -11.42 21.57 -1.32
CA GLY A 88 -10.52 20.60 -1.96
C GLY A 88 -10.76 20.50 -3.49
N GLN A 89 -9.72 20.14 -4.23
CA GLN A 89 -9.84 19.81 -5.65
C GLN A 89 -10.75 18.59 -5.83
N LEU A 90 -11.74 18.70 -6.71
CA LEU A 90 -12.63 17.60 -7.04
C LEU A 90 -11.94 16.65 -8.01
N VAL A 91 -11.97 15.36 -7.68
CA VAL A 91 -11.60 14.25 -8.55
C VAL A 91 -12.83 13.40 -8.79
N THR A 92 -13.28 13.37 -10.02
CA THR A 92 -14.38 12.51 -10.47
C THR A 92 -13.83 11.15 -10.87
N TYR A 93 -14.54 10.07 -10.50
CA TYR A 93 -14.09 8.74 -10.87
C TYR A 93 -15.26 7.86 -11.35
N ARG A 94 -14.92 6.89 -12.20
CA ARG A 94 -15.79 5.81 -12.66
C ARG A 94 -15.24 4.48 -12.15
N VAL A 95 -16.14 3.54 -11.89
CA VAL A 95 -15.77 2.19 -11.46
C VAL A 95 -16.24 1.19 -12.48
N GLU A 96 -15.33 0.33 -12.94
CA GLU A 96 -15.57 -0.70 -13.92
C GLU A 96 -14.96 -2.04 -13.48
N VAL A 97 -15.61 -3.14 -13.82
CA VAL A 97 -15.15 -4.50 -13.51
C VAL A 97 -15.16 -5.34 -14.77
N GLU A 98 -14.09 -6.05 -15.05
CA GLU A 98 -14.00 -6.95 -16.20
C GLU A 98 -15.05 -8.05 -16.07
N ARG A 99 -15.81 -8.27 -17.16
CA ARG A 99 -16.79 -9.35 -17.23
C ARG A 99 -16.10 -10.70 -17.13
N GLY A 100 -16.72 -11.62 -16.44
CA GLY A 100 -16.12 -12.94 -16.19
C GLY A 100 -15.12 -12.97 -15.03
N SER A 101 -14.91 -11.84 -14.31
CA SER A 101 -14.05 -11.77 -13.13
C SER A 101 -14.63 -12.44 -11.88
N GLY A 102 -15.93 -12.71 -11.83
CA GLY A 102 -16.61 -13.21 -10.61
C GLY A 102 -16.91 -12.13 -9.57
N VAL A 103 -16.48 -10.87 -9.78
CA VAL A 103 -16.74 -9.74 -8.89
C VAL A 103 -17.85 -8.87 -9.46
N THR A 104 -18.83 -8.49 -8.66
CA THR A 104 -19.87 -7.55 -9.08
C THR A 104 -19.37 -6.11 -9.04
N THR A 105 -19.84 -5.29 -9.98
CA THR A 105 -19.49 -3.85 -9.98
C THR A 105 -19.97 -3.12 -8.73
N SER A 106 -21.07 -3.57 -8.12
CA SER A 106 -21.61 -2.97 -6.90
C SER A 106 -20.72 -3.21 -5.68
N GLU A 107 -20.22 -4.43 -5.49
CA GLU A 107 -19.31 -4.78 -4.39
C GLU A 107 -17.97 -4.05 -4.54
N PHE A 108 -17.43 -4.04 -5.75
CA PHE A 108 -16.19 -3.34 -6.03
C PHE A 108 -16.34 -1.83 -5.81
N ALA A 109 -17.39 -1.21 -6.37
CA ALA A 109 -17.67 0.20 -6.18
C ALA A 109 -17.89 0.58 -4.71
N ALA A 110 -18.62 -0.27 -3.94
CA ALA A 110 -18.81 -0.04 -2.51
C ALA A 110 -17.49 -0.06 -1.74
N THR A 111 -16.54 -0.91 -2.14
CA THR A 111 -15.21 -0.97 -1.50
C THR A 111 -14.35 0.25 -1.86
N ILE A 112 -14.36 0.68 -3.14
CA ILE A 112 -13.71 1.93 -3.57
C ILE A 112 -14.28 3.12 -2.78
N ASP A 113 -15.61 3.25 -2.73
CA ASP A 113 -16.28 4.35 -2.03
C ASP A 113 -15.94 4.39 -0.55
N ARG A 114 -15.95 3.26 0.15
CA ARG A 114 -15.56 3.18 1.57
C ARG A 114 -14.12 3.62 1.78
N THR A 115 -13.22 3.18 0.92
CA THR A 115 -11.80 3.51 1.01
C THR A 115 -11.57 5.00 0.79
N LEU A 116 -12.12 5.59 -0.26
CA LEU A 116 -11.92 7.00 -0.60
C LEU A 116 -12.61 7.96 0.38
N ARG A 117 -13.64 7.48 1.11
CA ARG A 117 -14.35 8.26 2.14
C ARG A 117 -13.79 8.09 3.54
N HIS A 118 -12.85 7.17 3.72
CA HIS A 118 -12.34 6.85 5.05
C HIS A 118 -11.67 8.05 5.69
N GLU A 119 -11.85 8.22 7.01
CA GLU A 119 -11.29 9.36 7.78
C GLU A 119 -9.77 9.46 7.74
N ARG A 120 -9.06 8.38 7.45
CA ARG A 120 -7.60 8.34 7.27
C ARG A 120 -7.19 8.41 5.80
N GLY A 121 -8.15 8.57 4.90
CA GLY A 121 -7.96 8.62 3.44
C GLY A 121 -7.43 9.96 2.95
N TRP A 122 -7.36 10.08 1.64
CA TRP A 122 -6.85 11.27 0.95
C TRP A 122 -7.67 12.54 1.19
N THR A 123 -8.98 12.41 1.51
CA THR A 123 -9.87 13.56 1.80
C THR A 123 -9.55 14.28 3.11
N ARG A 124 -8.96 13.60 4.09
CA ARG A 124 -8.68 14.14 5.44
C ARG A 124 -7.81 15.41 5.40
N GLY A 125 -6.89 15.52 4.45
CA GLY A 125 -6.03 16.68 4.30
C GLY A 125 -6.72 17.94 3.76
N GLY A 126 -7.97 17.84 3.31
CA GLY A 126 -8.72 18.94 2.73
C GLY A 126 -8.29 19.34 1.32
N HIS A 127 -7.26 18.70 0.75
CA HIS A 127 -6.77 18.97 -0.61
C HIS A 127 -7.63 18.30 -1.69
N TRP A 128 -8.27 17.17 -1.36
CA TRP A 128 -8.98 16.34 -2.32
C TRP A 128 -10.41 16.11 -1.93
N ARG A 129 -11.29 16.07 -2.93
CA ARG A 129 -12.67 15.61 -2.86
C ARG A 129 -12.89 14.55 -3.91
N PHE A 130 -13.76 13.59 -3.65
CA PHE A 130 -14.06 12.52 -4.59
C PHE A 130 -15.55 12.44 -4.87
N GLN A 131 -15.87 12.16 -6.13
CA GLN A 131 -17.24 11.88 -6.58
C GLN A 131 -17.23 10.76 -7.61
N ARG A 132 -17.96 9.69 -7.37
CA ARG A 132 -18.20 8.69 -8.39
C ARG A 132 -19.31 9.16 -9.32
N ILE A 133 -19.01 9.17 -10.61
CA ILE A 133 -19.95 9.60 -11.66
C ILE A 133 -20.29 8.46 -12.60
N VAL A 134 -21.46 8.55 -13.23
CA VAL A 134 -21.94 7.56 -14.24
C VAL A 134 -21.89 8.14 -15.64
N ARG A 135 -22.27 9.41 -15.75
CA ARG A 135 -22.30 10.16 -17.01
C ARG A 135 -21.05 11.04 -17.10
N HIS A 136 -20.77 11.52 -18.28
CA HIS A 136 -19.59 12.33 -18.61
C HIS A 136 -18.27 11.58 -18.48
N GLU A 137 -17.20 12.17 -18.94
CA GLU A 137 -15.87 11.60 -18.82
C GLU A 137 -15.31 11.90 -17.42
N PRO A 138 -14.84 10.89 -16.67
CA PRO A 138 -14.25 11.09 -15.34
C PRO A 138 -12.79 11.52 -15.44
N ASP A 139 -12.27 12.14 -14.38
CA ASP A 139 -10.83 12.38 -14.27
C ASP A 139 -10.05 11.06 -14.17
N VAL A 140 -10.65 10.04 -13.54
CA VAL A 140 -10.01 8.73 -13.33
C VAL A 140 -11.03 7.60 -13.51
N THR A 141 -10.68 6.56 -14.26
CA THR A 141 -11.43 5.30 -14.29
C THR A 141 -10.68 4.24 -13.46
N ILE A 142 -11.36 3.64 -12.49
CA ILE A 142 -10.81 2.57 -11.64
C ILE A 142 -11.38 1.24 -12.13
N ARG A 143 -10.52 0.40 -12.71
CA ARG A 143 -10.85 -0.90 -13.28
C ARG A 143 -10.31 -2.03 -12.41
N LEU A 144 -11.14 -3.03 -12.17
CA LEU A 144 -10.71 -4.33 -11.70
C LEU A 144 -10.63 -5.26 -12.91
N ALA A 145 -9.46 -5.82 -13.17
CA ALA A 145 -9.23 -6.62 -14.37
C ALA A 145 -8.34 -7.84 -14.07
N THR A 146 -8.48 -8.87 -14.89
CA THR A 146 -7.63 -10.06 -14.84
C THR A 146 -6.18 -9.71 -15.11
N PRO A 147 -5.19 -10.47 -14.58
CA PRO A 147 -3.77 -10.21 -14.78
C PRO A 147 -3.41 -9.97 -16.24
N ARG A 148 -3.90 -10.82 -17.15
CA ARG A 148 -3.66 -10.68 -18.60
C ARG A 148 -4.15 -9.36 -19.19
N THR A 149 -5.30 -8.88 -18.73
CA THR A 149 -5.85 -7.59 -19.20
C THR A 149 -5.06 -6.42 -18.61
N VAL A 150 -4.63 -6.53 -17.34
CA VAL A 150 -3.75 -5.55 -16.68
C VAL A 150 -2.43 -5.46 -17.42
N ASP A 151 -1.72 -6.58 -17.65
CA ASP A 151 -0.44 -6.61 -18.36
C ASP A 151 -0.50 -5.96 -19.73
N ARG A 152 -1.54 -6.29 -20.50
CA ARG A 152 -1.71 -5.69 -21.82
C ARG A 152 -1.87 -4.16 -21.76
N ALA A 153 -2.68 -3.68 -20.82
CA ALA A 153 -2.97 -2.26 -20.70
C ALA A 153 -1.78 -1.47 -20.12
N CYS A 154 -1.12 -2.04 -19.12
CA CYS A 154 0.05 -1.44 -18.46
C CYS A 154 1.27 -1.49 -19.38
N GLY A 155 1.50 -2.63 -20.05
CA GLY A 155 2.59 -2.80 -21.03
C GLY A 155 2.50 -1.82 -22.19
N ALA A 156 1.30 -1.55 -22.68
CA ALA A 156 1.09 -0.51 -23.71
C ALA A 156 1.46 0.91 -23.23
N ALA A 157 1.49 1.12 -21.91
CA ALA A 157 1.93 2.37 -21.27
C ALA A 157 3.39 2.32 -20.77
N GLY A 158 4.12 1.25 -21.09
CA GLY A 158 5.53 1.08 -20.73
C GLY A 158 5.78 0.55 -19.31
N ALA A 159 4.76 0.03 -18.63
CA ALA A 159 4.89 -0.55 -17.29
C ALA A 159 4.78 -2.08 -17.37
N ASP A 160 5.80 -2.77 -16.87
CA ASP A 160 5.77 -4.22 -16.70
C ASP A 160 5.11 -4.57 -15.37
N THR A 161 4.04 -5.38 -15.41
CA THR A 161 3.30 -5.84 -14.23
C THR A 161 3.51 -7.32 -13.92
N ASP A 162 4.12 -8.07 -14.87
CA ASP A 162 4.46 -9.49 -14.75
C ASP A 162 3.26 -10.34 -14.24
N GLY A 163 2.04 -9.98 -14.64
CA GLY A 163 0.80 -10.61 -14.15
C GLY A 163 0.56 -10.45 -12.65
N TYR A 164 1.38 -9.68 -11.96
CA TYR A 164 1.40 -9.66 -10.50
C TYR A 164 0.96 -8.33 -9.88
N THR A 165 1.38 -7.20 -10.43
CA THR A 165 1.07 -5.89 -9.85
C THR A 165 -0.11 -5.22 -10.53
N SER A 166 -0.60 -4.15 -9.90
CA SER A 166 -1.52 -3.17 -10.47
C SER A 166 -0.73 -2.02 -11.08
N CYS A 167 -1.34 -1.16 -11.85
CA CYS A 167 -0.72 0.03 -12.38
C CYS A 167 -1.71 1.16 -12.64
N ARG A 168 -1.17 2.35 -12.88
CA ARG A 168 -1.89 3.45 -13.51
C ARG A 168 -1.34 3.69 -14.93
N ALA A 169 -2.22 3.65 -15.93
CA ALA A 169 -1.93 3.96 -17.33
C ALA A 169 -2.83 5.11 -17.79
N GLY A 170 -2.25 6.29 -18.02
CA GLY A 170 -3.02 7.49 -18.35
C GLY A 170 -4.01 7.88 -17.23
N SER A 171 -5.29 8.02 -17.58
CA SER A 171 -6.40 8.28 -16.64
C SER A 171 -7.02 7.01 -16.07
N VAL A 172 -6.47 5.82 -16.37
CA VAL A 172 -7.04 4.54 -15.92
C VAL A 172 -6.14 3.89 -14.88
N ILE A 173 -6.72 3.54 -13.75
CA ILE A 173 -6.15 2.69 -12.72
C ILE A 173 -6.57 1.25 -13.00
N TRP A 174 -5.62 0.34 -13.10
CA TRP A 174 -5.81 -1.08 -13.37
C TRP A 174 -5.46 -1.89 -12.13
N LEU A 175 -6.47 -2.34 -11.38
CA LEU A 175 -6.28 -3.21 -10.21
C LEU A 175 -6.28 -4.67 -10.66
N ASN A 176 -5.27 -5.40 -10.24
CA ASN A 176 -5.08 -6.79 -10.56
C ASN A 176 -6.05 -7.68 -9.77
N LEU A 177 -6.81 -8.52 -10.48
CA LEU A 177 -7.86 -9.37 -9.92
C LEU A 177 -7.32 -10.44 -8.96
N ASP A 178 -6.16 -11.03 -9.25
CA ASP A 178 -5.54 -12.00 -8.35
C ASP A 178 -5.18 -11.35 -7.01
N ARG A 179 -4.59 -10.16 -7.09
CA ARG A 179 -4.27 -9.37 -5.89
C ARG A 179 -5.53 -8.98 -5.12
N TRP A 180 -6.61 -8.71 -5.83
CA TRP A 180 -7.91 -8.45 -5.21
C TRP A 180 -8.46 -9.65 -4.45
N TYR A 181 -8.33 -10.87 -4.99
CA TYR A 181 -8.82 -12.09 -4.38
C TYR A 181 -7.95 -12.59 -3.23
N ILE A 182 -6.64 -12.64 -3.44
CA ILE A 182 -5.75 -13.34 -2.49
C ILE A 182 -4.74 -12.43 -1.79
N GLY A 183 -4.66 -11.16 -2.13
CA GLY A 183 -3.66 -10.24 -1.57
C GLY A 183 -2.22 -10.70 -1.77
N VAL A 184 -1.39 -10.47 -0.76
CA VAL A 184 0.01 -10.94 -0.70
C VAL A 184 0.30 -11.52 0.69
N PRO A 185 1.24 -12.49 0.82
CA PRO A 185 1.47 -13.20 2.09
C PRO A 185 1.87 -12.31 3.26
N HIS A 186 2.66 -11.27 2.99
CA HIS A 186 3.19 -10.37 4.01
C HIS A 186 2.23 -9.23 4.41
N VAL A 187 1.02 -9.18 3.80
CA VAL A 187 -0.12 -8.35 4.25
C VAL A 187 -1.31 -9.28 4.52
N PRO A 188 -1.38 -9.91 5.68
CA PRO A 188 -2.29 -11.05 5.92
C PRO A 188 -3.77 -10.67 5.93
N ASN A 189 -4.11 -9.41 6.21
CA ASN A 189 -5.49 -8.95 6.21
C ASN A 189 -5.89 -8.45 4.81
N LEU A 190 -6.76 -9.18 4.13
CA LEU A 190 -7.20 -8.87 2.77
C LEU A 190 -7.95 -7.54 2.66
N HIS A 191 -8.71 -7.14 3.69
CA HIS A 191 -9.36 -5.82 3.69
C HIS A 191 -8.34 -4.68 3.75
N THR A 192 -7.31 -4.83 4.59
CA THR A 192 -6.18 -3.90 4.65
C THR A 192 -5.46 -3.84 3.31
N TYR A 193 -5.20 -4.99 2.69
CA TYR A 193 -4.54 -5.04 1.40
C TYR A 193 -5.36 -4.35 0.29
N ARG A 194 -6.65 -4.63 0.18
CA ARG A 194 -7.53 -3.98 -0.81
C ARG A 194 -7.59 -2.46 -0.63
N ALA A 195 -7.69 -1.99 0.61
CA ALA A 195 -7.68 -0.57 0.91
C ALA A 195 -6.32 0.07 0.59
N TYR A 196 -5.20 -0.63 0.87
CA TYR A 196 -3.87 -0.22 0.45
C TYR A 196 -3.81 -0.08 -1.08
N LEU A 197 -4.20 -1.13 -1.82
CA LEU A 197 -4.11 -1.18 -3.27
C LEU A 197 -4.86 -0.01 -3.92
N ILE A 198 -6.10 0.26 -3.46
CA ILE A 198 -6.90 1.40 -3.91
C ILE A 198 -6.19 2.73 -3.62
N ASN A 199 -5.74 2.94 -2.38
CA ASN A 199 -5.09 4.18 -1.99
C ASN A 199 -3.76 4.40 -2.68
N HIS A 200 -2.99 3.34 -2.96
CA HIS A 200 -1.73 3.39 -3.68
C HIS A 200 -1.94 3.88 -5.13
N GLU A 201 -2.81 3.21 -5.86
CA GLU A 201 -3.07 3.56 -7.27
C GLU A 201 -3.77 4.93 -7.41
N VAL A 202 -4.69 5.26 -6.50
CA VAL A 202 -5.26 6.61 -6.44
C VAL A 202 -4.17 7.63 -6.10
N GLY A 203 -3.23 7.32 -5.22
CA GLY A 203 -2.08 8.17 -4.94
C GLY A 203 -1.30 8.55 -6.20
N HIS A 204 -1.08 7.62 -7.11
CA HIS A 204 -0.49 7.91 -8.43
C HIS A 204 -1.36 8.84 -9.27
N ALA A 205 -2.68 8.68 -9.24
CA ALA A 205 -3.60 9.59 -9.92
C ALA A 205 -3.59 11.00 -9.32
N LEU A 206 -3.24 11.13 -8.03
CA LEU A 206 -3.04 12.41 -7.33
C LEU A 206 -1.61 12.97 -7.48
N GLY A 207 -0.78 12.40 -8.37
CA GLY A 207 0.58 12.85 -8.65
C GLY A 207 1.64 12.40 -7.65
N ARG A 208 1.37 11.35 -6.85
CA ARG A 208 2.34 10.82 -5.90
C ARG A 208 3.23 9.78 -6.58
N GLY A 209 4.54 9.93 -6.39
CA GLY A 209 5.53 8.91 -6.72
C GLY A 209 5.65 7.84 -5.63
N HIS A 210 6.42 6.79 -5.91
CA HIS A 210 6.72 5.77 -4.93
C HIS A 210 7.57 6.31 -3.78
N GLU A 211 7.40 5.68 -2.60
CA GLU A 211 8.15 5.97 -1.39
C GLU A 211 8.81 4.70 -0.85
N ARG A 212 9.86 4.86 -0.06
CA ARG A 212 10.50 3.78 0.71
C ARG A 212 10.02 3.78 2.15
N CYS A 213 10.19 2.65 2.83
CA CYS A 213 9.93 2.53 4.25
C CYS A 213 10.79 3.53 5.05
N PRO A 214 10.21 4.36 5.92
CA PRO A 214 10.96 5.36 6.70
C PRO A 214 11.74 4.76 7.86
N GLY A 215 11.59 3.47 8.13
CA GLY A 215 12.31 2.75 9.18
C GLY A 215 11.57 1.51 9.67
N ARG A 216 12.34 0.53 10.14
CA ARG A 216 11.83 -0.76 10.63
C ARG A 216 10.74 -0.58 11.70
N GLY A 217 9.66 -1.35 11.59
CA GLY A 217 8.54 -1.32 12.54
C GLY A 217 7.63 -0.09 12.45
N ARG A 218 7.91 0.85 11.52
CA ARG A 218 7.01 1.98 11.26
C ARG A 218 5.88 1.55 10.32
N PRO A 219 4.71 2.20 10.39
CA PRO A 219 3.67 1.99 9.38
C PRO A 219 4.20 2.33 7.98
N ALA A 220 4.00 1.43 7.01
CA ALA A 220 4.39 1.70 5.63
C ALA A 220 3.62 2.91 5.08
N PRO A 221 4.29 3.90 4.47
CA PRO A 221 3.61 4.86 3.61
C PRO A 221 2.76 4.12 2.56
N VAL A 222 1.61 4.66 2.23
CA VAL A 222 0.73 4.03 1.23
C VAL A 222 1.38 3.95 -0.15
N MET A 223 2.34 4.85 -0.43
CA MET A 223 3.10 4.86 -1.69
C MET A 223 4.32 3.91 -1.71
N VAL A 224 4.58 3.16 -0.63
CA VAL A 224 5.48 2.00 -0.70
C VAL A 224 4.81 0.91 -1.52
N GLN A 225 5.55 0.26 -2.41
CA GLN A 225 5.05 -0.87 -3.21
C GLN A 225 4.85 -2.12 -2.33
N GLN A 226 3.88 -2.05 -1.40
CA GLN A 226 3.61 -3.11 -0.41
C GLN A 226 3.16 -4.42 -1.06
N THR A 227 2.78 -4.42 -2.34
CA THR A 227 2.55 -5.64 -3.11
C THR A 227 3.84 -6.44 -3.27
N LEU A 228 4.99 -5.77 -3.39
CA LEU A 228 6.29 -6.40 -3.61
C LEU A 228 7.06 -6.57 -2.30
N VAL A 229 7.19 -5.50 -1.52
CA VAL A 229 8.04 -5.50 -0.32
C VAL A 229 7.59 -4.44 0.68
N LEU A 230 7.79 -4.71 1.97
CA LEU A 230 7.53 -3.74 3.06
C LEU A 230 8.80 -2.97 3.48
N GLY A 231 9.99 -3.44 3.11
CA GLY A 231 11.25 -2.80 3.49
C GLY A 231 11.48 -2.69 5.01
N GLY A 232 10.88 -3.61 5.79
CA GLY A 232 10.93 -3.60 7.26
C GLY A 232 9.79 -2.81 7.93
N CYS A 233 8.95 -2.14 7.18
CA CYS A 233 7.72 -1.52 7.69
C CYS A 233 6.65 -2.55 8.04
N ILE A 234 5.67 -2.15 8.85
CA ILE A 234 4.44 -2.90 9.07
C ILE A 234 3.38 -2.49 8.01
N PRO A 235 2.53 -3.42 7.54
CA PRO A 235 1.50 -3.13 6.54
C PRO A 235 0.59 -1.98 6.97
N ASN A 236 0.29 -1.08 6.03
CA ASN A 236 -0.63 0.03 6.28
C ASN A 236 -1.37 0.43 5.00
N ALA A 237 -2.67 0.63 5.12
CA ALA A 237 -3.54 0.95 4.00
C ALA A 237 -3.82 2.45 3.83
N TRP A 238 -3.39 3.28 4.75
CA TRP A 238 -3.89 4.64 4.86
C TRP A 238 -2.80 5.70 4.71
N PRO A 239 -3.07 6.79 3.96
CA PRO A 239 -2.11 7.89 3.83
C PRO A 239 -1.91 8.70 5.11
N ARG A 240 -2.79 8.48 6.13
CA ARG A 240 -2.75 9.24 7.38
C ARG A 240 -2.93 8.37 8.61
N THR A 241 -2.35 8.81 9.72
CA THR A 241 -2.59 8.24 11.06
C THR A 241 -4.03 8.51 11.52
N PRO A 242 -4.54 7.82 12.56
CA PRO A 242 -5.83 8.16 13.18
C PRO A 242 -5.92 9.63 13.61
N GLY A 243 -4.82 10.22 14.08
CA GLY A 243 -4.73 11.64 14.42
C GLY A 243 -4.63 12.60 13.22
N GLY A 244 -4.69 12.08 11.97
CA GLY A 244 -4.70 12.87 10.74
C GLY A 244 -3.34 13.31 10.22
N ARG A 245 -2.22 12.95 10.88
CA ARG A 245 -0.86 13.23 10.39
C ARG A 245 -0.54 12.39 9.15
N PRO A 246 0.13 12.94 8.12
CA PRO A 246 0.59 12.15 6.98
C PRO A 246 1.52 11.01 7.41
N ILE A 247 1.43 9.88 6.73
CA ILE A 247 2.39 8.78 6.81
C ILE A 247 3.16 8.81 5.50
N THR A 248 4.42 9.22 5.56
CA THR A 248 5.31 9.40 4.40
C THR A 248 6.66 8.76 4.65
N GLY A 249 7.40 8.51 3.58
CA GLY A 249 8.76 8.02 3.57
C GLY A 249 9.64 8.76 2.59
N PRO A 250 10.93 8.43 2.51
CA PRO A 250 11.81 8.95 1.47
C PRO A 250 11.30 8.54 0.08
N PRO A 251 11.48 9.37 -0.96
CA PRO A 251 11.18 8.97 -2.33
C PRO A 251 11.91 7.68 -2.70
N ALA A 252 11.26 6.79 -3.44
CA ALA A 252 11.94 5.73 -4.17
C ALA A 252 12.56 6.35 -5.42
N GLU A 253 13.81 5.96 -5.70
CA GLU A 253 14.52 6.36 -6.92
C GLU A 253 13.93 5.70 -8.16
#